data_fa4fef74d46fb8536912bd5873eff127
#
_entry.id   fa4fef74d46fb8536912bd5873eff127
#
_cell.length_a   1.000
_cell.length_b   1.000
_cell.length_c   1.000
_cell.angle_alpha   90.00
_cell.angle_beta   90.00
_cell.angle_gamma   90.00
#
_symmetry.space_group_name_H-M   'P 1'
#
loop_
_entity.id
_entity.type
_entity.pdbx_description
1 polymer ?
#
loop_
_entity_poly.entity_id
_entity_poly.type
_entity_poly.pdbx_seq_one_letter_code
_entity_poly.pdbx_strand_id
1 'polypeptide(L)'
;VQTCALPICTRQLAPRLGAGVTVISESGINSYAQVRELSHFANGFLIGSAMMEHDDLNAAVRRVLLGENKVCGLTREQDAQAAYEAGAIYGGLIFVESSPRAVNEEQARKVIAAAPLSYVGVFRNADINDVAAKADALSLSAVQLHGDEDQTYIDALRHVLAPQVQIWKAQRVGAILPARNLTHVDKYVLDNGQGGTGQRFDWSLLRGEVLDNVLLAGGLSPDNCVEAAKTGCAGLDFNSGVESQPGIKDASKLASVFKTLRAY
;
A
#
# COMPACT_ATOMS: atom_id res chain seq x y z
N VAL A 1 26.63 -27.15 -11.18
CA VAL A 1 25.28 -26.65 -10.98
C VAL A 1 25.37 -25.14 -11.09
N GLN A 2 25.02 -24.60 -12.25
CA GLN A 2 24.85 -23.16 -12.40
C GLN A 2 23.58 -22.77 -11.66
N THR A 3 23.71 -22.17 -10.51
CA THR A 3 22.58 -21.55 -9.79
C THR A 3 22.11 -20.36 -10.61
N CYS A 4 21.08 -20.59 -11.39
CA CYS A 4 20.37 -19.52 -12.09
C CYS A 4 19.46 -18.84 -11.06
N ALA A 5 20.03 -17.94 -10.27
CA ALA A 5 19.40 -17.30 -9.13
C ALA A 5 18.54 -16.10 -9.53
N LEU A 6 17.72 -16.20 -10.59
CA LEU A 6 16.88 -15.08 -11.01
C LEU A 6 15.54 -15.59 -11.58
N PRO A 7 14.43 -14.84 -11.42
CA PRO A 7 13.12 -15.08 -12.04
C PRO A 7 13.15 -15.34 -13.56
N ILE A 8 14.21 -14.89 -14.22
CA ILE A 8 14.48 -15.08 -15.67
C ILE A 8 14.44 -16.56 -16.06
N CYS A 9 14.96 -17.47 -15.23
CA CYS A 9 14.99 -18.91 -15.55
C CYS A 9 13.60 -19.51 -15.65
N THR A 10 12.70 -19.16 -14.73
CA THR A 10 11.32 -19.64 -14.79
C THR A 10 10.65 -19.22 -16.10
N ARG A 11 10.81 -17.97 -16.54
CA ARG A 11 10.24 -17.46 -17.80
C ARG A 11 10.78 -18.19 -19.02
N GLN A 12 12.05 -18.57 -19.02
CA GLN A 12 12.70 -19.20 -20.17
C GLN A 12 12.48 -20.72 -20.23
N LEU A 13 12.40 -21.37 -19.08
CA LEU A 13 12.37 -22.84 -19.00
C LEU A 13 10.96 -23.39 -18.90
N ALA A 14 10.06 -22.76 -18.13
CA ALA A 14 8.71 -23.28 -17.94
C ALA A 14 7.94 -23.49 -19.26
N PRO A 15 8.00 -22.61 -20.26
CA PRO A 15 7.32 -22.83 -21.55
C PRO A 15 7.87 -24.01 -22.37
N ARG A 16 9.05 -24.55 -21.99
CA ARG A 16 9.66 -25.71 -22.67
C ARG A 16 9.27 -27.03 -22.05
N LEU A 17 8.58 -27.01 -20.91
CA LEU A 17 8.10 -28.19 -20.21
C LEU A 17 6.80 -28.68 -20.84
N GLY A 18 6.58 -29.99 -20.81
CA GLY A 18 5.35 -30.59 -21.29
C GLY A 18 4.12 -30.24 -20.45
N ALA A 19 2.94 -30.40 -21.02
CA ALA A 19 1.69 -30.21 -20.31
C ALA A 19 1.60 -31.14 -19.08
N GLY A 20 1.13 -30.62 -17.96
CA GLY A 20 0.95 -31.39 -16.70
C GLY A 20 2.16 -31.38 -15.78
N VAL A 21 3.26 -30.73 -16.11
CA VAL A 21 4.41 -30.55 -15.20
C VAL A 21 4.10 -29.43 -14.20
N THR A 22 4.20 -29.73 -12.90
CA THR A 22 4.11 -28.72 -11.85
C THR A 22 5.42 -27.94 -11.77
N VAL A 23 5.35 -26.64 -11.96
CA VAL A 23 6.50 -25.72 -11.91
C VAL A 23 6.48 -24.95 -10.60
N ILE A 24 7.55 -25.05 -9.82
CA ILE A 24 7.78 -24.20 -8.64
C ILE A 24 8.92 -23.24 -8.97
N SER A 25 8.65 -21.94 -8.88
CA SER A 25 9.67 -20.91 -9.04
C SER A 25 10.31 -20.61 -7.70
N GLU A 26 11.63 -20.58 -7.66
CA GLU A 26 12.42 -20.33 -6.45
C GLU A 26 13.55 -19.33 -6.70
N SER A 27 14.05 -18.72 -5.63
CA SER A 27 15.20 -17.82 -5.59
C SER A 27 14.96 -16.45 -6.28
N GLY A 28 15.37 -15.38 -5.60
CA GLY A 28 15.33 -14.01 -6.10
C GLY A 28 13.93 -13.41 -6.24
N ILE A 29 12.91 -14.04 -5.63
CA ILE A 29 11.54 -13.52 -5.59
C ILE A 29 11.39 -12.73 -4.28
N ASN A 30 11.14 -11.43 -4.40
CA ASN A 30 11.06 -10.53 -3.25
C ASN A 30 9.94 -9.49 -3.34
N SER A 31 9.15 -9.50 -4.42
CA SER A 31 8.08 -8.53 -4.61
C SER A 31 6.80 -9.15 -5.18
N TYR A 32 5.68 -8.50 -4.87
CA TYR A 32 4.37 -8.84 -5.42
C TYR A 32 4.33 -8.80 -6.95
N ALA A 33 4.98 -7.81 -7.56
CA ALA A 33 5.05 -7.68 -9.01
C ALA A 33 5.71 -8.91 -9.66
N GLN A 34 6.80 -9.42 -9.07
CA GLN A 34 7.47 -10.63 -9.53
C GLN A 34 6.58 -11.87 -9.38
N VAL A 35 5.88 -12.02 -8.25
CA VAL A 35 4.95 -13.14 -8.05
C VAL A 35 3.84 -13.11 -9.10
N ARG A 36 3.23 -11.95 -9.33
CA ARG A 36 2.20 -11.80 -10.37
C ARG A 36 2.70 -12.13 -11.77
N GLU A 37 3.87 -11.67 -12.12
CA GLU A 37 4.43 -11.95 -13.44
C GLU A 37 4.73 -13.44 -13.61
N LEU A 38 5.38 -14.05 -12.61
CA LEU A 38 5.79 -15.43 -12.67
C LEU A 38 4.63 -16.43 -12.54
N SER A 39 3.49 -16.01 -11.99
CA SER A 39 2.29 -16.86 -11.89
C SER A 39 1.73 -17.31 -13.25
N HIS A 40 2.11 -16.63 -14.33
CA HIS A 40 1.81 -17.07 -15.68
C HIS A 40 2.63 -18.29 -16.13
N PHE A 41 3.73 -18.60 -15.43
CA PHE A 41 4.71 -19.61 -15.77
C PHE A 41 4.88 -20.69 -14.69
N ALA A 42 4.48 -20.41 -13.46
CA ALA A 42 4.69 -21.27 -12.30
C ALA A 42 3.38 -21.55 -11.56
N ASN A 43 3.27 -22.74 -11.00
CA ASN A 43 2.14 -23.18 -10.19
C ASN A 43 2.32 -22.84 -8.70
N GLY A 44 3.53 -22.50 -8.29
CA GLY A 44 3.86 -22.15 -6.92
C GLY A 44 5.23 -21.50 -6.79
N PHE A 45 5.51 -20.98 -5.59
CA PHE A 45 6.71 -20.23 -5.29
C PHE A 45 7.36 -20.70 -4.00
N LEU A 46 8.70 -20.79 -4.00
CA LEU A 46 9.49 -20.99 -2.78
C LEU A 46 10.26 -19.69 -2.49
N ILE A 47 9.86 -19.01 -1.43
CA ILE A 47 10.38 -17.69 -1.06
C ILE A 47 10.89 -17.75 0.38
N GLY A 48 12.19 -17.54 0.57
CA GLY A 48 12.85 -17.60 1.87
C GLY A 48 13.39 -16.24 2.31
N SER A 49 14.42 -15.73 1.64
CA SER A 49 15.15 -14.52 2.06
C SER A 49 14.25 -13.31 2.25
N ALA A 50 13.37 -13.03 1.29
CA ALA A 50 12.44 -11.91 1.38
C ALA A 50 11.47 -11.98 2.58
N MET A 51 11.24 -13.19 3.12
CA MET A 51 10.44 -13.37 4.34
C MET A 51 11.26 -13.16 5.59
N MET A 52 12.50 -13.66 5.59
CA MET A 52 13.38 -13.67 6.77
C MET A 52 14.08 -12.33 7.04
N GLU A 53 14.03 -11.39 6.11
CA GLU A 53 14.55 -10.03 6.26
C GLU A 53 13.63 -9.11 7.09
N HIS A 54 12.44 -9.59 7.46
CA HIS A 54 11.45 -8.81 8.20
C HIS A 54 11.15 -9.44 9.57
N ASP A 55 11.06 -8.61 10.61
CA ASP A 55 10.68 -9.03 11.97
C ASP A 55 9.23 -9.56 12.01
N ASP A 56 8.32 -8.97 11.23
CA ASP A 56 6.94 -9.43 11.08
C ASP A 56 6.79 -10.31 9.82
N LEU A 57 6.90 -11.62 10.01
CA LEU A 57 6.74 -12.61 8.97
C LEU A 57 5.34 -12.56 8.31
N ASN A 58 4.29 -12.25 9.07
CA ASN A 58 2.94 -12.16 8.54
C ASN A 58 2.81 -10.99 7.55
N ALA A 59 3.34 -9.82 7.92
CA ALA A 59 3.38 -8.67 7.03
C ALA A 59 4.27 -8.93 5.80
N ALA A 60 5.41 -9.62 5.97
CA ALA A 60 6.28 -10.00 4.85
C ALA A 60 5.56 -10.90 3.83
N VAL A 61 4.84 -11.93 4.31
CA VAL A 61 4.03 -12.81 3.46
C VAL A 61 2.95 -12.02 2.71
N ARG A 62 2.25 -11.12 3.40
CA ARG A 62 1.21 -10.27 2.79
C ARG A 62 1.78 -9.37 1.69
N ARG A 63 2.95 -8.75 1.93
CA ARG A 63 3.64 -7.91 0.92
C ARG A 63 3.88 -8.66 -0.37
N VAL A 64 4.38 -9.86 -0.28
CA VAL A 64 4.72 -10.65 -1.46
C VAL A 64 3.49 -11.23 -2.16
N LEU A 65 2.46 -11.63 -1.41
CA LEU A 65 1.26 -12.26 -1.97
C LEU A 65 0.20 -11.26 -2.45
N LEU A 66 0.11 -10.10 -1.85
CA LEU A 66 -0.99 -9.15 -2.06
C LEU A 66 -0.51 -7.76 -2.47
N GLY A 67 0.77 -7.45 -2.27
CA GLY A 67 1.30 -6.10 -2.35
C GLY A 67 1.15 -5.32 -1.04
N GLU A 68 1.73 -4.14 -1.00
CA GLU A 68 1.72 -3.25 0.16
C GLU A 68 0.39 -2.47 0.29
N ASN A 69 -0.71 -3.19 0.43
CA ASN A 69 -2.03 -2.58 0.39
C ASN A 69 -2.41 -1.88 1.69
N LYS A 70 -3.06 -0.73 1.53
CA LYS A 70 -3.54 0.14 2.60
C LYS A 70 -5.07 0.24 2.55
N VAL A 71 -5.71 0.27 3.72
CA VAL A 71 -7.11 0.67 3.88
C VAL A 71 -7.14 1.96 4.67
N CYS A 72 -7.52 3.05 4.00
CA CYS A 72 -7.48 4.41 4.52
C CYS A 72 -8.83 4.84 5.12
N GLY A 73 -8.79 5.80 6.07
CA GLY A 73 -10.00 6.35 6.67
C GLY A 73 -10.70 5.38 7.62
N LEU A 74 -9.92 4.65 8.42
CA LEU A 74 -10.41 3.79 9.48
C LEU A 74 -10.88 4.65 10.66
N THR A 75 -12.16 4.52 11.03
CA THR A 75 -12.76 5.28 12.14
C THR A 75 -13.29 4.38 13.25
N ARG A 76 -13.38 3.06 13.02
CA ARG A 76 -13.96 2.08 13.93
C ARG A 76 -13.04 0.88 14.10
N GLU A 77 -13.06 0.30 15.30
CA GLU A 77 -12.28 -0.88 15.67
C GLU A 77 -12.56 -2.07 14.73
N GLN A 78 -13.84 -2.35 14.48
CA GLN A 78 -14.26 -3.44 13.60
C GLN A 78 -13.82 -3.29 12.15
N ASP A 79 -13.63 -2.04 11.66
CA ASP A 79 -13.14 -1.78 10.32
C ASP A 79 -11.64 -2.05 10.22
N ALA A 80 -10.87 -1.74 11.27
CA ALA A 80 -9.46 -2.10 11.35
C ALA A 80 -9.27 -3.62 11.38
N GLN A 81 -10.08 -4.31 12.17
CA GLN A 81 -10.07 -5.77 12.23
C GLN A 81 -10.41 -6.39 10.87
N ALA A 82 -11.49 -5.93 10.22
CA ALA A 82 -11.87 -6.42 8.89
C ALA A 82 -10.79 -6.16 7.82
N ALA A 83 -10.12 -4.99 7.86
CA ALA A 83 -9.01 -4.69 6.97
C ALA A 83 -7.82 -5.63 7.19
N TYR A 84 -7.46 -5.88 8.46
CA TYR A 84 -6.39 -6.81 8.80
C TYR A 84 -6.71 -8.24 8.38
N GLU A 85 -7.91 -8.74 8.69
CA GLU A 85 -8.36 -10.10 8.32
C GLU A 85 -8.41 -10.28 6.80
N ALA A 86 -8.82 -9.25 6.06
CA ALA A 86 -8.79 -9.26 4.61
C ALA A 86 -7.37 -9.39 4.03
N GLY A 87 -6.36 -8.84 4.69
CA GLY A 87 -4.95 -8.95 4.28
C GLY A 87 -4.25 -7.61 4.06
N ALA A 88 -4.83 -6.48 4.50
CA ALA A 88 -4.14 -5.20 4.48
C ALA A 88 -2.88 -5.22 5.35
N ILE A 89 -1.88 -4.45 4.95
CA ILE A 89 -0.68 -4.17 5.73
C ILE A 89 -0.84 -2.86 6.49
N TYR A 90 -1.34 -1.84 5.79
CA TYR A 90 -1.45 -0.50 6.34
C TYR A 90 -2.88 -0.12 6.65
N GLY A 91 -3.07 0.55 7.81
CA GLY A 91 -4.31 1.20 8.22
C GLY A 91 -4.14 2.71 8.24
N GLY A 92 -4.95 3.46 7.49
CA GLY A 92 -4.88 4.93 7.43
C GLY A 92 -5.82 5.60 8.43
N LEU A 93 -5.29 6.49 9.26
CA LEU A 93 -6.01 7.33 10.20
C LEU A 93 -5.95 8.78 9.73
N ILE A 94 -7.08 9.43 9.50
CA ILE A 94 -7.14 10.76 8.91
C ILE A 94 -7.27 11.82 10.01
N PHE A 95 -6.25 12.69 10.15
CA PHE A 95 -6.21 13.81 11.09
C PHE A 95 -6.49 15.15 10.41
N VAL A 96 -7.36 15.15 9.40
CA VAL A 96 -7.82 16.35 8.68
C VAL A 96 -9.26 16.61 9.11
N GLU A 97 -9.49 17.64 9.92
CA GLU A 97 -10.78 17.92 10.56
C GLU A 97 -11.96 18.05 9.57
N SER A 98 -11.71 18.60 8.38
CA SER A 98 -12.72 18.74 7.33
C SER A 98 -13.13 17.41 6.68
N SER A 99 -12.42 16.33 6.96
CA SER A 99 -12.72 15.02 6.40
C SER A 99 -13.89 14.35 7.15
N PRO A 100 -14.88 13.77 6.44
CA PRO A 100 -15.91 12.95 7.08
C PRO A 100 -15.34 11.65 7.71
N ARG A 101 -14.06 11.39 7.52
CA ARG A 101 -13.31 10.24 8.06
C ARG A 101 -12.29 10.68 9.11
N ALA A 102 -12.40 11.92 9.60
CA ALA A 102 -11.49 12.40 10.63
C ALA A 102 -11.66 11.61 11.93
N VAL A 103 -10.53 11.34 12.57
CA VAL A 103 -10.48 10.74 13.91
C VAL A 103 -9.70 11.65 14.84
N ASN A 104 -10.11 11.70 16.10
CA ASN A 104 -9.31 12.26 17.16
C ASN A 104 -8.35 11.21 17.73
N GLU A 105 -7.46 11.62 18.63
CA GLU A 105 -6.44 10.73 19.18
C GLU A 105 -7.04 9.56 19.99
N GLU A 106 -8.12 9.79 20.73
CA GLU A 106 -8.79 8.73 21.50
C GLU A 106 -9.38 7.66 20.59
N GLN A 107 -10.07 8.08 19.52
CA GLN A 107 -10.58 7.15 18.51
C GLN A 107 -9.45 6.39 17.82
N ALA A 108 -8.38 7.10 17.44
CA ALA A 108 -7.22 6.51 16.80
C ALA A 108 -6.60 5.40 17.68
N ARG A 109 -6.45 5.63 18.99
CA ARG A 109 -5.96 4.61 19.94
C ARG A 109 -6.85 3.36 19.98
N LYS A 110 -8.17 3.53 19.95
CA LYS A 110 -9.11 2.38 19.92
C LYS A 110 -8.97 1.58 18.63
N VAL A 111 -8.87 2.27 17.49
CA VAL A 111 -8.69 1.63 16.17
C VAL A 111 -7.34 0.88 16.10
N ILE A 112 -6.27 1.49 16.61
CA ILE A 112 -4.93 0.88 16.66
C ILE A 112 -4.93 -0.38 17.52
N ALA A 113 -5.56 -0.34 18.68
CA ALA A 113 -5.62 -1.47 19.61
C ALA A 113 -6.41 -2.68 19.05
N ALA A 114 -7.28 -2.46 18.06
CA ALA A 114 -8.16 -3.50 17.52
C ALA A 114 -7.48 -4.43 16.51
N ALA A 115 -6.42 -3.99 15.81
CA ALA A 115 -5.77 -4.81 14.80
C ALA A 115 -4.29 -4.45 14.63
N PRO A 116 -3.39 -5.43 14.41
CA PRO A 116 -1.96 -5.21 14.26
C PRO A 116 -1.61 -4.78 12.82
N LEU A 117 -2.19 -3.67 12.36
CA LEU A 117 -1.83 -3.01 11.11
C LEU A 117 -0.63 -2.07 11.35
N SER A 118 0.15 -1.81 10.31
CA SER A 118 1.09 -0.68 10.29
C SER A 118 0.29 0.60 10.06
N TYR A 119 0.15 1.43 11.11
CA TYR A 119 -0.73 2.61 11.02
C TYR A 119 -0.03 3.81 10.41
N VAL A 120 -0.76 4.48 9.50
CA VAL A 120 -0.34 5.67 8.75
C VAL A 120 -1.25 6.84 9.12
N GLY A 121 -0.70 7.87 9.72
CA GLY A 121 -1.43 9.11 9.98
C GLY A 121 -1.48 9.98 8.73
N VAL A 122 -2.66 10.41 8.32
CA VAL A 122 -2.85 11.28 7.15
C VAL A 122 -3.08 12.71 7.61
N PHE A 123 -2.22 13.61 7.16
CA PHE A 123 -2.21 15.02 7.50
C PHE A 123 -2.30 15.89 6.25
N ARG A 124 -2.75 17.14 6.40
CA ARG A 124 -2.83 18.09 5.31
C ARG A 124 -2.47 19.48 5.82
N ASN A 125 -1.30 19.99 5.40
CA ASN A 125 -0.77 21.30 5.78
C ASN A 125 -0.81 21.53 7.32
N ALA A 126 -0.54 20.48 8.10
CA ALA A 126 -0.57 20.54 9.56
C ALA A 126 0.75 21.13 10.11
N ASP A 127 0.74 21.58 11.34
CA ASP A 127 1.96 22.00 12.03
C ASP A 127 2.90 20.79 12.22
N ILE A 128 4.19 21.01 11.99
CA ILE A 128 5.22 19.96 12.03
C ILE A 128 5.29 19.30 13.42
N ASN A 129 5.19 20.07 14.48
CA ASN A 129 5.26 19.55 15.84
C ASN A 129 4.02 18.73 16.18
N ASP A 130 2.84 19.14 15.69
CA ASP A 130 1.60 18.36 15.84
C ASP A 130 1.67 17.02 15.12
N VAL A 131 2.25 17.00 13.92
CA VAL A 131 2.47 15.74 13.16
C VAL A 131 3.41 14.82 13.93
N ALA A 132 4.55 15.36 14.38
CA ALA A 132 5.55 14.57 15.12
C ALA A 132 5.00 14.05 16.47
N ALA A 133 4.29 14.91 17.21
CA ALA A 133 3.68 14.53 18.50
C ALA A 133 2.64 13.42 18.32
N LYS A 134 1.78 13.50 17.30
CA LYS A 134 0.79 12.44 17.00
C LYS A 134 1.45 11.15 16.53
N ALA A 135 2.51 11.25 15.72
CA ALA A 135 3.25 10.08 15.26
C ALA A 135 3.88 9.32 16.43
N ASP A 136 4.45 10.01 17.39
CA ASP A 136 5.03 9.43 18.59
C ASP A 136 3.95 8.87 19.54
N ALA A 137 2.96 9.68 19.90
CA ALA A 137 1.89 9.32 20.83
C ALA A 137 1.07 8.10 20.39
N LEU A 138 0.95 7.87 19.08
CA LEU A 138 0.21 6.77 18.47
C LEU A 138 1.11 5.67 17.90
N SER A 139 2.43 5.78 18.05
CA SER A 139 3.41 4.86 17.46
C SER A 139 3.15 4.58 15.99
N LEU A 140 2.93 5.63 15.21
CA LEU A 140 2.64 5.49 13.78
C LEU A 140 3.86 4.97 13.02
N SER A 141 3.61 4.07 12.07
CA SER A 141 4.65 3.55 11.17
C SER A 141 5.03 4.56 10.07
N ALA A 142 4.09 5.43 9.72
CA ALA A 142 4.31 6.48 8.72
C ALA A 142 3.39 7.69 8.94
N VAL A 143 3.83 8.83 8.43
CA VAL A 143 3.01 10.02 8.25
C VAL A 143 2.83 10.27 6.75
N GLN A 144 1.59 10.44 6.31
CA GLN A 144 1.24 10.74 4.93
C GLN A 144 0.84 12.21 4.81
N LEU A 145 1.61 12.96 4.04
CA LEU A 145 1.40 14.37 3.75
C LEU A 145 0.50 14.51 2.51
N HIS A 146 -0.71 15.01 2.70
CA HIS A 146 -1.76 15.04 1.67
C HIS A 146 -2.18 16.48 1.29
N GLY A 147 -1.33 17.44 1.54
CA GLY A 147 -1.50 18.86 1.19
C GLY A 147 -0.41 19.34 0.23
N ASP A 148 -0.03 20.60 0.41
CA ASP A 148 0.94 21.30 -0.44
C ASP A 148 2.35 21.32 0.20
N GLU A 149 2.61 20.39 1.15
CA GLU A 149 3.88 20.28 1.86
C GLU A 149 5.03 20.09 0.85
N ASP A 150 5.93 21.05 0.82
CA ASP A 150 7.11 21.11 -0.06
C ASP A 150 8.34 20.45 0.57
N GLN A 151 9.48 20.51 -0.13
CA GLN A 151 10.75 19.96 0.37
C GLN A 151 11.18 20.60 1.69
N THR A 152 10.96 21.91 1.87
CA THR A 152 11.35 22.62 3.11
C THR A 152 10.58 22.07 4.31
N TYR A 153 9.27 21.85 4.14
CA TYR A 153 8.44 21.23 5.16
C TYR A 153 8.90 19.79 5.49
N ILE A 154 9.19 18.98 4.44
CA ILE A 154 9.61 17.58 4.59
C ILE A 154 10.95 17.49 5.33
N ASP A 155 11.90 18.34 4.97
CA ASP A 155 13.20 18.38 5.63
C ASP A 155 13.07 18.77 7.11
N ALA A 156 12.27 19.77 7.41
CA ALA A 156 12.00 20.18 8.80
C ALA A 156 11.28 19.07 9.60
N LEU A 157 10.28 18.43 9.00
CA LEU A 157 9.58 17.30 9.63
C LEU A 157 10.53 16.12 9.89
N ARG A 158 11.43 15.79 8.96
CA ARG A 158 12.41 14.70 9.13
C ARG A 158 13.32 14.90 10.33
N HIS A 159 13.67 16.16 10.66
CA HIS A 159 14.52 16.48 11.81
C HIS A 159 13.88 16.21 13.17
N VAL A 160 12.55 16.30 13.26
CA VAL A 160 11.81 16.13 14.52
C VAL A 160 11.10 14.77 14.62
N LEU A 161 10.90 14.10 13.50
CA LEU A 161 10.22 12.79 13.46
C LEU A 161 11.21 11.67 13.82
N ALA A 162 10.75 10.68 14.57
CA ALA A 162 11.58 9.52 14.92
C ALA A 162 12.10 8.82 13.63
N PRO A 163 13.37 8.37 13.58
CA PRO A 163 14.01 7.88 12.36
C PRO A 163 13.29 6.71 11.70
N GLN A 164 12.63 5.85 12.48
CA GLN A 164 11.88 4.69 11.98
C GLN A 164 10.51 5.03 11.38
N VAL A 165 9.99 6.24 11.62
CA VAL A 165 8.70 6.67 11.06
C VAL A 165 8.91 7.16 9.63
N GLN A 166 8.25 6.52 8.68
CA GLN A 166 8.32 6.88 7.27
C GLN A 166 7.56 8.18 6.97
N ILE A 167 8.03 8.90 5.94
CA ILE A 167 7.32 10.05 5.37
C ILE A 167 6.77 9.65 4.00
N TRP A 168 5.47 9.69 3.84
CA TRP A 168 4.79 9.44 2.57
C TRP A 168 4.24 10.74 2.01
N LYS A 169 4.36 10.94 0.68
CA LYS A 169 3.81 12.12 0.01
C LYS A 169 2.69 11.73 -0.94
N ALA A 170 1.49 12.22 -0.68
CA ALA A 170 0.41 12.12 -1.64
C ALA A 170 0.60 13.19 -2.72
N GLN A 171 0.45 12.78 -3.97
CA GLN A 171 0.57 13.66 -5.13
C GLN A 171 -0.65 13.50 -6.04
N ARG A 172 -1.18 14.63 -6.46
CA ARG A 172 -2.26 14.66 -7.44
C ARG A 172 -1.73 14.36 -8.84
N VAL A 173 -2.36 13.39 -9.51
CA VAL A 173 -2.11 13.11 -10.92
C VAL A 173 -3.12 13.85 -11.78
N GLY A 174 -2.62 14.68 -12.69
CA GLY A 174 -3.40 15.38 -13.72
C GLY A 174 -3.25 14.71 -15.08
N ALA A 175 -3.01 15.53 -16.11
CA ALA A 175 -2.73 15.06 -17.47
C ALA A 175 -1.34 14.40 -17.62
N ILE A 176 -0.43 14.65 -16.66
CA ILE A 176 0.92 14.08 -16.59
C ILE A 176 1.19 13.62 -15.16
N LEU A 177 2.15 12.69 -15.01
CA LEU A 177 2.62 12.28 -13.70
C LEU A 177 3.46 13.40 -13.04
N PRO A 178 3.26 13.65 -11.74
CA PRO A 178 4.14 14.54 -10.99
C PRO A 178 5.52 13.91 -10.80
N ALA A 179 6.54 14.75 -10.67
CA ALA A 179 7.89 14.29 -10.34
C ALA A 179 7.92 13.68 -8.93
N ARG A 180 8.57 12.54 -8.78
CA ARG A 180 8.77 11.82 -7.51
C ARG A 180 10.23 11.89 -7.09
N ASN A 181 10.72 13.11 -6.85
CA ASN A 181 12.13 13.42 -6.59
C ASN A 181 12.37 14.17 -5.27
N LEU A 182 11.39 14.20 -4.38
CA LEU A 182 11.54 14.79 -3.06
C LEU A 182 12.46 13.91 -2.20
N THR A 183 13.41 14.52 -1.50
CA THR A 183 14.27 13.83 -0.54
C THR A 183 13.51 13.52 0.75
N HIS A 184 13.94 12.51 1.49
CA HIS A 184 13.29 12.04 2.72
C HIS A 184 11.84 11.56 2.56
N VAL A 185 11.39 11.30 1.33
CA VAL A 185 10.10 10.66 1.05
C VAL A 185 10.33 9.18 0.78
N ASP A 186 9.76 8.32 1.63
CA ASP A 186 9.88 6.88 1.53
C ASP A 186 8.92 6.30 0.49
N LYS A 187 7.68 6.82 0.44
CA LYS A 187 6.65 6.39 -0.51
C LYS A 187 5.84 7.55 -1.07
N TYR A 188 5.36 7.36 -2.28
CA TYR A 188 4.39 8.25 -2.91
C TYR A 188 3.02 7.60 -2.97
N VAL A 189 1.96 8.39 -2.74
CA VAL A 189 0.57 7.97 -2.96
C VAL A 189 0.03 8.79 -4.13
N LEU A 190 -0.26 8.12 -5.25
CA LEU A 190 -0.75 8.78 -6.46
C LEU A 190 -2.28 8.70 -6.50
N ASP A 191 -2.93 9.86 -6.48
CA ASP A 191 -4.39 10.02 -6.46
C ASP A 191 -4.84 11.01 -7.54
N ASN A 192 -6.10 10.97 -7.96
CA ASN A 192 -6.70 11.96 -8.87
C ASN A 192 -6.86 13.36 -8.25
N GLY A 193 -6.56 13.52 -6.97
CA GLY A 193 -6.52 14.79 -6.23
C GLY A 193 -7.86 15.33 -5.74
N GLN A 194 -8.95 14.63 -5.98
CA GLN A 194 -10.25 14.91 -5.37
C GLN A 194 -10.58 13.79 -4.39
N GLY A 195 -9.88 13.75 -3.26
CA GLY A 195 -10.00 12.68 -2.27
C GLY A 195 -11.46 12.31 -1.98
N GLY A 196 -11.80 11.03 -2.13
CA GLY A 196 -13.13 10.49 -1.83
C GLY A 196 -14.20 10.64 -2.91
N THR A 197 -13.90 11.18 -4.09
CA THR A 197 -14.86 11.32 -5.21
C THR A 197 -15.08 10.02 -6.00
N GLY A 198 -14.25 8.99 -5.78
CA GLY A 198 -14.34 7.73 -6.51
C GLY A 198 -13.88 7.79 -7.97
N GLN A 199 -13.32 8.93 -8.41
CA GLN A 199 -12.78 9.08 -9.75
C GLN A 199 -11.33 8.56 -9.81
N ARG A 200 -10.95 7.98 -10.95
CA ARG A 200 -9.58 7.53 -11.23
C ARG A 200 -8.92 8.46 -12.26
N PHE A 201 -7.61 8.60 -12.20
CA PHE A 201 -6.84 9.18 -13.30
C PHE A 201 -6.51 8.11 -14.36
N ASP A 202 -5.94 8.53 -15.47
CA ASP A 202 -5.52 7.60 -16.54
C ASP A 202 -4.28 6.80 -16.09
N TRP A 203 -4.48 5.53 -15.72
CA TRP A 203 -3.41 4.64 -15.28
C TRP A 203 -2.42 4.28 -16.39
N SER A 204 -2.73 4.55 -17.67
CA SER A 204 -1.77 4.35 -18.77
C SER A 204 -0.51 5.22 -18.61
N LEU A 205 -0.61 6.34 -17.87
CA LEU A 205 0.52 7.20 -17.51
C LEU A 205 1.59 6.48 -16.68
N LEU A 206 1.23 5.39 -15.99
CA LEU A 206 2.16 4.61 -15.14
C LEU A 206 3.04 3.64 -15.94
N ARG A 207 2.80 3.47 -17.25
CA ARG A 207 3.53 2.51 -18.08
C ARG A 207 4.99 2.92 -18.23
N GLY A 208 5.90 1.99 -17.89
CA GLY A 208 7.34 2.21 -18.00
C GLY A 208 7.96 2.99 -16.85
N GLU A 209 7.16 3.39 -15.87
CA GLU A 209 7.63 4.05 -14.66
C GLU A 209 8.17 3.07 -13.62
N VAL A 210 9.10 3.53 -12.77
CA VAL A 210 9.52 2.81 -11.56
C VAL A 210 8.51 3.10 -10.46
N LEU A 211 7.84 2.05 -9.96
CA LEU A 211 6.69 2.16 -9.06
C LEU A 211 6.88 1.39 -7.73
N ASP A 212 8.10 0.97 -7.42
CA ASP A 212 8.42 0.14 -6.25
C ASP A 212 8.13 0.83 -4.90
N ASN A 213 8.05 2.16 -4.90
CA ASN A 213 7.69 2.97 -3.74
C ASN A 213 6.38 3.74 -3.91
N VAL A 214 5.50 3.28 -4.79
CA VAL A 214 4.24 3.96 -5.12
C VAL A 214 3.04 3.14 -4.66
N LEU A 215 2.14 3.78 -3.94
CA LEU A 215 0.79 3.29 -3.74
C LEU A 215 -0.16 4.00 -4.70
N LEU A 216 -0.95 3.22 -5.43
CA LEU A 216 -1.99 3.74 -6.29
C LEU A 216 -3.25 3.98 -5.48
N ALA A 217 -3.80 5.18 -5.58
CA ALA A 217 -5.04 5.60 -4.92
C ALA A 217 -6.04 6.18 -5.92
N GLY A 218 -7.21 6.56 -5.42
CA GLY A 218 -8.28 7.20 -6.22
C GLY A 218 -9.24 6.22 -6.86
N GLY A 219 -10.45 6.12 -6.30
CA GLY A 219 -11.55 5.36 -6.86
C GLY A 219 -11.37 3.84 -6.93
N LEU A 220 -10.45 3.29 -6.12
CA LEU A 220 -10.23 1.84 -6.08
C LEU A 220 -11.38 1.11 -5.40
N SER A 221 -11.86 0.04 -6.05
CA SER A 221 -13.01 -0.76 -5.63
C SER A 221 -12.82 -2.23 -6.02
N PRO A 222 -13.72 -3.14 -5.63
CA PRO A 222 -13.71 -4.52 -6.12
C PRO A 222 -13.72 -4.65 -7.65
N ASP A 223 -14.35 -3.69 -8.34
CA ASP A 223 -14.54 -3.76 -9.81
C ASP A 223 -13.28 -3.45 -10.61
N ASN A 224 -12.32 -2.73 -10.01
CA ASN A 224 -11.11 -2.27 -10.72
C ASN A 224 -9.78 -2.65 -10.07
N CYS A 225 -9.81 -3.29 -8.91
CA CYS A 225 -8.59 -3.63 -8.15
C CYS A 225 -7.62 -4.53 -8.92
N VAL A 226 -8.12 -5.42 -9.80
CA VAL A 226 -7.26 -6.28 -10.65
C VAL A 226 -6.54 -5.45 -11.71
N GLU A 227 -7.23 -4.51 -12.34
CA GLU A 227 -6.63 -3.59 -13.31
C GLU A 227 -5.59 -2.70 -12.61
N ALA A 228 -5.94 -2.17 -11.44
CA ALA A 228 -5.04 -1.38 -10.61
C ALA A 228 -3.76 -2.16 -10.24
N ALA A 229 -3.88 -3.41 -9.82
CA ALA A 229 -2.74 -4.26 -9.46
C ALA A 229 -1.80 -4.55 -10.64
N LYS A 230 -2.31 -4.52 -11.89
CA LYS A 230 -1.49 -4.72 -13.10
C LYS A 230 -0.62 -3.51 -13.45
N THR A 231 -0.81 -2.37 -12.79
CA THR A 231 0.01 -1.17 -13.01
C THR A 231 1.46 -1.34 -12.54
N GLY A 232 1.70 -2.29 -11.63
CA GLY A 232 3.04 -2.55 -11.06
C GLY A 232 3.38 -1.68 -9.85
N CYS A 233 2.42 -0.91 -9.32
CA CYS A 233 2.61 -0.20 -8.05
C CYS A 233 2.89 -1.17 -6.89
N ALA A 234 3.68 -0.73 -5.91
CA ALA A 234 4.00 -1.51 -4.70
C ALA A 234 2.75 -1.94 -3.94
N GLY A 235 1.70 -1.12 -3.97
CA GLY A 235 0.42 -1.42 -3.32
C GLY A 235 -0.71 -0.52 -3.79
N LEU A 236 -1.88 -0.80 -3.26
CA LEU A 236 -3.13 -0.09 -3.53
C LEU A 236 -3.66 0.55 -2.24
N ASP A 237 -4.13 1.79 -2.31
CA ASP A 237 -4.73 2.52 -1.19
C ASP A 237 -6.25 2.62 -1.35
N PHE A 238 -6.97 1.78 -0.63
CA PHE A 238 -8.44 1.71 -0.66
C PHE A 238 -9.07 2.65 0.36
N ASN A 239 -10.06 3.42 -0.06
CA ASN A 239 -10.83 4.27 0.84
C ASN A 239 -12.33 4.16 0.53
N SER A 240 -12.92 5.11 -0.20
CA SER A 240 -14.38 5.18 -0.43
C SER A 240 -14.95 3.98 -1.19
N GLY A 241 -14.22 3.37 -2.12
CA GLY A 241 -14.70 2.22 -2.89
C GLY A 241 -14.91 0.93 -2.09
N VAL A 242 -14.43 0.89 -0.85
CA VAL A 242 -14.65 -0.23 0.09
C VAL A 242 -15.48 0.19 1.31
N GLU A 243 -16.25 1.26 1.18
CA GLU A 243 -17.17 1.77 2.20
C GLU A 243 -18.64 1.47 1.89
N SER A 244 -19.45 1.38 2.93
CA SER A 244 -20.92 1.42 2.87
C SER A 244 -21.43 2.86 2.95
N GLN A 245 -20.74 3.69 3.73
CA GLN A 245 -20.91 5.15 3.82
C GLN A 245 -19.61 5.78 4.31
N PRO A 246 -19.40 7.11 4.14
CA PRO A 246 -18.14 7.75 4.53
C PRO A 246 -17.72 7.44 5.96
N GLY A 247 -16.50 6.89 6.12
CA GLY A 247 -15.93 6.47 7.40
C GLY A 247 -16.40 5.10 7.92
N ILE A 248 -17.22 4.38 7.18
CA ILE A 248 -17.67 3.03 7.56
C ILE A 248 -17.29 2.04 6.46
N LYS A 249 -16.34 1.16 6.75
CA LYS A 249 -15.92 0.14 5.79
C LYS A 249 -16.95 -0.99 5.68
N ASP A 250 -17.05 -1.52 4.48
CA ASP A 250 -17.84 -2.71 4.17
C ASP A 250 -16.92 -3.93 4.15
N ALA A 251 -17.09 -4.79 5.15
CA ALA A 251 -16.28 -5.99 5.30
C ALA A 251 -16.38 -6.93 4.08
N SER A 252 -17.54 -6.99 3.43
CA SER A 252 -17.76 -7.81 2.24
C SER A 252 -16.97 -7.29 1.05
N LYS A 253 -16.94 -5.96 0.85
CA LYS A 253 -16.14 -5.33 -0.19
C LYS A 253 -14.64 -5.50 0.08
N LEU A 254 -14.19 -5.35 1.33
CA LEU A 254 -12.80 -5.62 1.72
C LEU A 254 -12.43 -7.07 1.41
N ALA A 255 -13.22 -8.03 1.87
CA ALA A 255 -12.98 -9.45 1.61
C ALA A 255 -12.97 -9.76 0.10
N SER A 256 -13.87 -9.17 -0.69
CA SER A 256 -13.93 -9.33 -2.13
C SER A 256 -12.68 -8.83 -2.82
N VAL A 257 -12.22 -7.59 -2.50
CA VAL A 257 -10.99 -7.00 -3.05
C VAL A 257 -9.80 -7.91 -2.80
N PHE A 258 -9.54 -8.25 -1.54
CA PHE A 258 -8.34 -9.00 -1.19
C PHE A 258 -8.39 -10.45 -1.66
N LYS A 259 -9.57 -11.07 -1.71
CA LYS A 259 -9.76 -12.38 -2.33
C LYS A 259 -9.39 -12.33 -3.82
N THR A 260 -9.86 -11.30 -4.52
CA THR A 260 -9.61 -11.12 -5.95
C THR A 260 -8.13 -10.84 -6.24
N LEU A 261 -7.45 -10.06 -5.38
CA LEU A 261 -6.01 -9.81 -5.48
C LEU A 261 -5.15 -11.06 -5.25
N ARG A 262 -5.67 -12.08 -4.54
CA ARG A 262 -5.01 -13.39 -4.35
C ARG A 262 -5.18 -14.35 -5.51
N ALA A 263 -6.11 -14.08 -6.45
CA ALA A 263 -6.45 -14.98 -7.54
C ALA A 263 -5.40 -14.90 -8.66
N TYR A 264 -4.30 -15.65 -8.49
CA TYR A 264 -3.27 -15.92 -9.52
C TYR A 264 -2.62 -17.27 -9.28
#